data_c04dd8f8213a79b1892814a3c70b06b7
#
_entry.id   c04dd8f8213a79b1892814a3c70b06b7
#
_cell.length_a   1.000
_cell.length_b   1.000
_cell.length_c   1.000
_cell.angle_alpha   90.00
_cell.angle_beta   90.00
_cell.angle_gamma   90.00
#
_symmetry.space_group_name_H-M   'P 1'
#
loop_
_entity.id
_entity.type
_entity.pdbx_description
1 polymer ?
#
loop_
_entity_poly.entity_id
_entity_poly.type
_entity_poly.pdbx_seq_one_letter_code
_entity_poly.pdbx_strand_id
1 'polypeptide(L)'
;ARRREGVQATHNPYGWSGMRILHKQQHLSPLEGPRLEPHPFHAAGAPPDERDGAPLVPVGRPERGDRPVAAPHPSVPHGEAFEFRQLGEEDFEEFEALLRYAFQVSTSEMARIGWSDKEMKQSKLPIFEASHVMGWFYKGHLASQIVIYPMEVNIHGAICKMGGITGVATYPEYTGRGLIRTLITKSLEYMRDQQQSISYLCPYSIPLYRKHGWEIISDKMTFSIKDTQLPHRHPVDGQIERVDIESEDLHRVYRYFARQEHGALIRGALEWEEYWRWDSDDVMAAVYYSADAKPLGYVIYYIENEIFSIKEMVYLNQEAKYGIWNYISAHFSMITKVEGCNYSGESLAFQFEDSEIDETIQPYAMARIVDVQKFVEAYAFQFTDPRLVLELNVSDPMAPWNNGIFRVAWNEGRTQCEKVAAWSTGHRISLDIQTLTTMLMGYKRPTYLYNNDRIDMDYHLLRKLEGLIPSDKPYFSDYF
;
A
#
# COMPACT_ATOMS: atom_id res chain seq x y z
N ALA A 1 -4.83 9.15 29.92
CA ALA A 1 -3.88 9.79 30.85
C ALA A 1 -3.54 8.86 32.00
N ARG A 2 -2.65 7.91 31.80
CA ARG A 2 -2.01 7.18 32.90
C ARG A 2 -0.52 7.51 32.86
N ARG A 3 -0.07 8.28 33.86
CA ARG A 3 1.35 8.51 34.11
C ARG A 3 2.04 7.15 34.26
N ARG A 4 3.05 6.91 33.44
CA ARG A 4 4.07 5.88 33.71
C ARG A 4 4.97 6.42 34.82
N GLU A 5 4.91 5.81 36.01
CA GLU A 5 5.88 6.05 37.07
C GLU A 5 7.20 5.40 36.69
N GLY A 6 8.24 6.20 36.83
CA GLY A 6 9.64 6.01 36.60
C GLY A 6 10.21 4.57 36.62
N VAL A 7 10.65 4.13 35.44
CA VAL A 7 11.71 3.17 35.32
C VAL A 7 12.90 3.91 34.71
N GLN A 8 14.03 3.90 35.41
CA GLN A 8 15.28 4.51 34.93
C GLN A 8 15.69 3.90 33.62
N ALA A 9 15.86 4.75 32.63
CA ALA A 9 16.35 4.40 31.29
C ALA A 9 17.71 3.71 31.39
N THR A 10 17.77 2.43 31.09
CA THR A 10 19.02 1.76 30.72
C THR A 10 19.26 2.00 29.24
N HIS A 11 20.34 2.67 28.92
CA HIS A 11 20.83 2.93 27.58
C HIS A 11 20.67 1.71 26.67
N ASN A 12 19.84 1.81 25.64
CA ASN A 12 19.73 0.80 24.58
C ASN A 12 20.55 1.25 23.37
N PRO A 13 21.71 0.62 23.06
CA PRO A 13 22.56 1.05 21.97
C PRO A 13 22.07 0.64 20.56
N TYR A 14 20.85 0.11 20.42
CA TYR A 14 20.36 -0.45 19.16
C TYR A 14 18.91 -0.08 18.85
N GLY A 15 18.60 1.22 18.72
CA GLY A 15 17.28 1.76 18.37
C GLY A 15 16.67 1.32 17.03
N TRP A 16 17.32 0.41 16.30
CA TRP A 16 16.91 -0.05 14.97
C TRP A 16 16.12 -1.37 14.96
N SER A 17 15.81 -1.94 16.10
CA SER A 17 15.25 -3.29 16.14
C SER A 17 13.80 -3.40 15.71
N GLY A 18 12.96 -2.41 15.96
CA GLY A 18 11.57 -2.40 15.48
C GLY A 18 11.49 -2.31 13.95
N MET A 19 12.24 -1.37 13.36
CA MET A 19 12.36 -1.26 11.91
C MET A 19 13.03 -2.49 11.27
N ARG A 20 13.95 -3.18 11.95
CA ARG A 20 14.57 -4.43 11.43
C ARG A 20 13.61 -5.60 11.39
N ILE A 21 12.66 -5.71 12.30
CA ILE A 21 11.60 -6.73 12.23
C ILE A 21 10.75 -6.48 10.99
N LEU A 22 10.35 -5.26 10.74
CA LEU A 22 9.62 -4.85 9.54
C LEU A 22 10.48 -4.95 8.26
N HIS A 23 11.78 -4.60 8.33
CA HIS A 23 12.71 -4.72 7.20
C HIS A 23 13.18 -6.16 6.91
N LYS A 24 13.31 -7.06 7.90
CA LYS A 24 13.60 -8.47 7.61
C LYS A 24 12.50 -9.14 6.78
N GLN A 25 11.26 -8.67 6.88
CA GLN A 25 10.18 -9.12 6.03
C GLN A 25 10.29 -8.58 4.58
N GLN A 26 11.08 -7.53 4.36
CA GLN A 26 11.27 -6.91 3.03
C GLN A 26 12.61 -7.26 2.35
N HIS A 27 13.58 -7.82 3.08
CA HIS A 27 14.89 -8.20 2.55
C HIS A 27 15.10 -9.73 2.59
N LEU A 28 14.46 -10.44 1.66
CA LEU A 28 15.02 -11.66 1.13
C LEU A 28 16.04 -11.22 0.08
N SER A 29 17.33 -11.30 0.43
CA SER A 29 18.45 -11.10 -0.49
C SER A 29 18.28 -11.98 -1.73
N PRO A 30 18.65 -11.49 -2.93
CA PRO A 30 18.77 -12.35 -4.09
C PRO A 30 19.81 -13.43 -3.76
N LEU A 31 19.47 -14.67 -4.05
CA LEU A 31 20.42 -15.79 -4.03
C LEU A 31 21.64 -15.40 -4.87
N GLU A 32 22.82 -15.42 -4.29
CA GLU A 32 24.08 -15.26 -5.00
C GLU A 32 24.21 -16.40 -6.03
N GLY A 33 23.93 -16.08 -7.28
CA GLY A 33 24.36 -16.89 -8.41
C GLY A 33 25.83 -16.61 -8.72
N PRO A 34 26.57 -17.56 -9.34
CA PRO A 34 28.00 -17.40 -9.60
C PRO A 34 28.27 -16.19 -10.51
N ARG A 35 29.25 -15.36 -10.13
CA ARG A 35 29.76 -14.22 -10.90
C ARG A 35 30.28 -14.70 -12.26
N LEU A 36 29.66 -14.24 -13.35
CA LEU A 36 30.25 -14.31 -14.69
C LEU A 36 31.14 -13.07 -14.87
N GLU A 37 32.42 -13.32 -15.18
CA GLU A 37 33.39 -12.27 -15.54
C GLU A 37 33.00 -11.61 -16.88
N PRO A 38 33.28 -10.30 -17.06
CA PRO A 38 32.96 -9.61 -18.31
C PRO A 38 34.02 -9.90 -19.38
N HIS A 39 33.60 -10.42 -20.52
CA HIS A 39 34.41 -10.49 -21.73
C HIS A 39 34.48 -9.10 -22.41
N PRO A 40 35.65 -8.72 -22.98
CA PRO A 40 35.85 -7.42 -23.60
C PRO A 40 35.20 -7.38 -25.00
N PHE A 41 34.43 -6.31 -25.26
CA PHE A 41 33.91 -5.99 -26.60
C PHE A 41 35.01 -5.35 -27.46
N HIS A 42 35.32 -5.98 -28.59
CA HIS A 42 36.04 -5.35 -29.69
C HIS A 42 35.10 -4.51 -30.53
N ALA A 43 35.50 -3.27 -30.77
CA ALA A 43 34.86 -2.37 -31.70
C ALA A 43 35.24 -2.73 -33.17
N ALA A 44 34.28 -2.76 -34.04
CA ALA A 44 34.52 -2.58 -35.50
C ALA A 44 33.24 -2.15 -36.23
N GLY A 45 33.30 -0.99 -36.90
CA GLY A 45 32.82 -0.75 -38.27
C GLY A 45 31.35 -0.39 -38.46
N ALA A 46 31.05 0.90 -38.70
CA ALA A 46 29.90 1.36 -39.49
C ALA A 46 30.31 1.55 -40.95
N PRO A 47 29.44 1.92 -41.88
CA PRO A 47 28.15 1.52 -42.41
C PRO A 47 28.18 1.15 -43.93
N PRO A 48 27.13 1.14 -44.75
CA PRO A 48 26.48 2.33 -45.28
C PRO A 48 24.94 2.29 -45.45
N ASP A 49 24.45 3.50 -45.62
CA ASP A 49 23.16 4.03 -46.01
C ASP A 49 22.60 3.35 -47.30
N GLU A 50 21.33 2.90 -47.26
CA GLU A 50 20.48 2.86 -48.46
C GLU A 50 19.00 2.98 -48.07
N ARG A 51 18.41 4.01 -48.64
CA ARG A 51 16.97 4.31 -48.63
C ARG A 51 16.27 3.33 -49.56
N ASP A 52 15.18 2.71 -49.09
CA ASP A 52 14.01 2.51 -49.94
C ASP A 52 12.76 2.25 -49.07
N GLY A 53 11.76 3.10 -49.30
CA GLY A 53 10.49 3.04 -48.61
C GLY A 53 9.61 1.95 -49.23
N ALA A 54 9.14 1.05 -48.36
CA ALA A 54 7.97 0.21 -48.63
C ALA A 54 6.94 0.38 -47.50
N PRO A 55 5.63 0.46 -47.81
CA PRO A 55 4.61 0.65 -46.81
C PRO A 55 4.44 -0.59 -45.93
N LEU A 56 4.47 -0.41 -44.61
CA LEU A 56 4.16 -1.45 -43.63
C LEU A 56 2.72 -1.90 -43.78
N VAL A 57 2.51 -3.11 -44.27
CA VAL A 57 1.23 -3.82 -44.22
C VAL A 57 0.97 -4.23 -42.77
N PRO A 58 -0.22 -3.99 -42.20
CA PRO A 58 -0.53 -4.45 -40.84
C PRO A 58 -0.57 -5.98 -40.82
N VAL A 59 0.35 -6.58 -40.09
CA VAL A 59 0.30 -8.01 -39.78
C VAL A 59 -0.89 -8.24 -38.84
N GLY A 60 -1.88 -8.98 -39.34
CA GLY A 60 -3.04 -9.40 -38.56
C GLY A 60 -2.59 -10.16 -37.31
N ARG A 61 -3.20 -9.80 -36.17
CA ARG A 61 -2.98 -10.50 -34.91
C ARG A 61 -3.36 -11.98 -35.08
N PRO A 62 -2.54 -12.93 -34.57
CA PRO A 62 -2.96 -14.32 -34.50
C PRO A 62 -4.16 -14.46 -33.55
N GLU A 63 -5.19 -15.16 -33.99
CA GLU A 63 -6.31 -15.55 -33.16
C GLU A 63 -5.80 -16.28 -31.91
N ARG A 64 -6.19 -15.81 -30.75
CA ARG A 64 -5.87 -16.45 -29.46
C ARG A 64 -6.60 -17.79 -29.41
N GLY A 65 -5.85 -18.86 -29.57
CA GLY A 65 -6.33 -20.18 -29.21
C GLY A 65 -6.71 -20.23 -27.74
N ASP A 66 -7.83 -20.88 -27.44
CA ASP A 66 -8.34 -21.10 -26.09
C ASP A 66 -7.22 -21.58 -25.16
N ARG A 67 -6.87 -20.75 -24.19
CA ARG A 67 -6.00 -21.19 -23.09
C ARG A 67 -6.78 -22.23 -22.30
N PRO A 68 -6.19 -23.40 -21.99
CA PRO A 68 -6.89 -24.39 -21.18
C PRO A 68 -7.31 -23.76 -19.84
N VAL A 69 -8.59 -23.83 -19.56
CA VAL A 69 -9.17 -23.49 -18.25
C VAL A 69 -8.42 -24.32 -17.22
N ALA A 70 -7.76 -23.67 -16.29
CA ALA A 70 -7.06 -24.35 -15.21
C ALA A 70 -8.06 -25.30 -14.51
N ALA A 71 -7.68 -26.56 -14.38
CA ALA A 71 -8.49 -27.56 -13.70
C ALA A 71 -8.91 -27.07 -12.32
N PRO A 72 -10.14 -27.36 -11.85
CA PRO A 72 -10.57 -26.95 -10.51
C PRO A 72 -9.59 -27.53 -9.49
N HIS A 73 -9.00 -26.64 -8.68
CA HIS A 73 -8.12 -27.06 -7.59
C HIS A 73 -8.88 -27.98 -6.64
N PRO A 74 -8.24 -29.02 -6.09
CA PRO A 74 -8.91 -29.97 -5.21
C PRO A 74 -9.57 -29.22 -4.05
N SER A 75 -10.87 -29.43 -3.91
CA SER A 75 -11.64 -29.09 -2.70
C SER A 75 -10.96 -29.72 -1.48
N VAL A 76 -11.11 -29.07 -0.33
CA VAL A 76 -10.67 -29.60 0.97
C VAL A 76 -10.99 -31.10 1.05
N PRO A 77 -10.03 -31.98 1.35
CA PRO A 77 -10.28 -33.42 1.37
C PRO A 77 -11.40 -33.72 2.35
N HIS A 78 -12.47 -34.36 1.85
CA HIS A 78 -13.51 -34.93 2.69
C HIS A 78 -12.91 -36.01 3.58
N GLY A 79 -12.72 -35.70 4.88
CA GLY A 79 -12.19 -36.68 5.86
C GLY A 79 -11.50 -36.04 7.07
N GLU A 80 -10.98 -34.84 6.97
CA GLU A 80 -10.39 -34.12 8.11
C GLU A 80 -11.34 -33.00 8.56
N ALA A 81 -11.76 -33.04 9.81
CA ALA A 81 -12.75 -32.11 10.38
C ALA A 81 -12.05 -30.76 10.71
N PHE A 82 -11.85 -29.91 9.70
CA PHE A 82 -11.55 -28.50 9.94
C PHE A 82 -12.85 -27.73 10.22
N GLU A 83 -12.85 -26.96 11.29
CA GLU A 83 -13.93 -26.06 11.66
C GLU A 83 -13.58 -24.63 11.28
N PHE A 84 -14.45 -23.97 10.50
CA PHE A 84 -14.32 -22.54 10.20
C PHE A 84 -15.17 -21.74 11.18
N ARG A 85 -14.56 -20.74 11.84
CA ARG A 85 -15.30 -19.80 12.68
C ARG A 85 -14.59 -18.45 12.83
N GLN A 86 -15.32 -17.46 13.29
CA GLN A 86 -14.75 -16.22 13.79
C GLN A 86 -14.05 -16.49 15.12
N LEU A 87 -12.91 -15.81 15.37
CA LEU A 87 -12.20 -15.85 16.63
C LEU A 87 -12.81 -14.86 17.61
N GLY A 88 -12.93 -15.30 18.87
CA GLY A 88 -13.28 -14.47 20.01
C GLY A 88 -12.07 -14.15 20.90
N GLU A 89 -12.31 -13.41 21.97
CA GLU A 89 -11.26 -13.04 22.95
C GLU A 89 -10.56 -14.29 23.53
N GLU A 90 -11.32 -15.38 23.70
CA GLU A 90 -10.81 -16.66 24.19
C GLU A 90 -9.75 -17.30 23.28
N ASP A 91 -9.75 -16.96 21.99
CA ASP A 91 -8.81 -17.48 20.99
C ASP A 91 -7.55 -16.62 20.85
N PHE A 92 -7.48 -15.48 21.55
CA PHE A 92 -6.41 -14.50 21.38
C PHE A 92 -5.01 -15.10 21.59
N GLU A 93 -4.85 -16.02 22.54
CA GLU A 93 -3.58 -16.69 22.80
C GLU A 93 -3.11 -17.53 21.60
N GLU A 94 -3.99 -18.31 20.98
CA GLU A 94 -3.66 -19.14 19.81
C GLU A 94 -3.44 -18.25 18.58
N PHE A 95 -4.24 -17.18 18.44
CA PHE A 95 -4.06 -16.17 17.39
C PHE A 95 -2.68 -15.53 17.46
N GLU A 96 -2.26 -15.04 18.64
CA GLU A 96 -0.95 -14.42 18.81
C GLU A 96 0.18 -15.42 18.60
N ALA A 97 0.03 -16.66 19.09
CA ALA A 97 1.03 -17.70 18.90
C ALA A 97 1.28 -18.01 17.43
N LEU A 98 0.23 -18.14 16.61
CA LEU A 98 0.36 -18.36 15.17
C LEU A 98 0.97 -17.14 14.47
N LEU A 99 0.58 -15.92 14.85
CA LEU A 99 1.13 -14.69 14.31
C LEU A 99 2.63 -14.59 14.58
N ARG A 100 3.05 -14.78 15.82
CA ARG A 100 4.48 -14.75 16.22
C ARG A 100 5.29 -15.84 15.51
N TYR A 101 4.73 -17.03 15.37
CA TYR A 101 5.38 -18.12 14.65
C TYR A 101 5.58 -17.77 13.16
N ALA A 102 4.54 -17.30 12.48
CA ALA A 102 4.58 -16.99 11.05
C ALA A 102 5.51 -15.82 10.73
N PHE A 103 5.53 -14.79 11.58
CA PHE A 103 6.38 -13.60 11.41
C PHE A 103 7.73 -13.71 12.13
N GLN A 104 8.04 -14.87 12.72
CA GLN A 104 9.32 -15.18 13.38
C GLN A 104 9.68 -14.19 14.51
N VAL A 105 8.67 -13.66 15.21
CA VAL A 105 8.86 -12.75 16.34
C VAL A 105 9.23 -13.55 17.59
N SER A 106 10.50 -13.53 17.96
CA SER A 106 10.98 -14.22 19.16
C SER A 106 10.78 -13.39 20.43
N THR A 107 10.65 -14.06 21.59
CA THR A 107 10.60 -13.39 22.90
C THR A 107 11.87 -12.58 23.16
N SER A 108 13.04 -13.03 22.68
CA SER A 108 14.29 -12.29 22.81
C SER A 108 14.33 -11.02 21.96
N GLU A 109 13.68 -11.01 20.80
CA GLU A 109 13.55 -9.79 19.99
C GLU A 109 12.60 -8.79 20.65
N MET A 110 11.49 -9.26 21.18
CA MET A 110 10.55 -8.41 21.93
C MET A 110 11.20 -7.78 23.16
N ALA A 111 11.89 -8.57 23.97
CA ALA A 111 12.60 -8.06 25.15
C ALA A 111 13.68 -7.02 24.77
N ARG A 112 14.33 -7.19 23.61
CA ARG A 112 15.35 -6.25 23.12
C ARG A 112 14.78 -4.88 22.75
N ILE A 113 13.53 -4.82 22.29
CA ILE A 113 12.81 -3.55 21.98
C ILE A 113 12.01 -3.03 23.18
N GLY A 114 12.20 -3.62 24.37
CA GLY A 114 11.59 -3.15 25.61
C GLY A 114 10.17 -3.64 25.87
N TRP A 115 9.63 -4.55 25.07
CA TRP A 115 8.28 -5.08 25.24
C TRP A 115 8.28 -6.39 26.06
N SER A 116 7.48 -6.44 27.10
CA SER A 116 7.09 -7.69 27.73
C SER A 116 5.91 -8.36 27.00
N ASP A 117 5.77 -9.67 27.13
CA ASP A 117 4.61 -10.41 26.56
C ASP A 117 3.28 -9.83 27.03
N LYS A 118 3.21 -9.35 28.30
CA LYS A 118 2.00 -8.74 28.86
C LYS A 118 1.66 -7.40 28.19
N GLU A 119 2.65 -6.54 27.99
CA GLU A 119 2.47 -5.23 27.34
C GLU A 119 2.06 -5.40 25.89
N MET A 120 2.70 -6.33 25.17
CA MET A 120 2.34 -6.65 23.79
C MET A 120 0.89 -7.12 23.66
N LYS A 121 0.43 -8.01 24.55
CA LYS A 121 -0.97 -8.44 24.60
C LYS A 121 -1.91 -7.28 24.84
N GLN A 122 -1.62 -6.45 25.84
CA GLN A 122 -2.45 -5.29 26.18
C GLN A 122 -2.55 -4.28 25.03
N SER A 123 -1.52 -4.12 24.22
CA SER A 123 -1.53 -3.20 23.08
C SER A 123 -2.27 -3.76 21.87
N LYS A 124 -2.26 -5.09 21.67
CA LYS A 124 -2.92 -5.72 20.52
C LYS A 124 -4.39 -6.05 20.74
N LEU A 125 -4.80 -6.27 21.96
CA LEU A 125 -6.17 -6.68 22.26
C LEU A 125 -7.23 -5.68 21.75
N PRO A 126 -7.11 -4.35 21.93
CA PRO A 126 -8.09 -3.41 21.39
C PRO A 126 -8.24 -3.49 19.86
N ILE A 127 -7.15 -3.73 19.15
CA ILE A 127 -7.16 -3.87 17.69
C ILE A 127 -7.79 -5.20 17.27
N PHE A 128 -7.47 -6.27 18.00
CA PHE A 128 -8.11 -7.58 17.79
C PHE A 128 -9.62 -7.50 17.98
N GLU A 129 -10.09 -6.87 19.05
CA GLU A 129 -11.51 -6.67 19.35
C GLU A 129 -12.23 -5.79 18.30
N ALA A 130 -11.53 -4.76 17.77
CA ALA A 130 -12.06 -3.89 16.73
C ALA A 130 -12.06 -4.52 15.33
N SER A 131 -11.34 -5.64 15.16
CA SER A 131 -11.14 -6.32 13.88
C SER A 131 -12.10 -7.51 13.72
N HIS A 132 -12.28 -7.92 12.46
CA HIS A 132 -12.93 -9.20 12.17
C HIS A 132 -11.87 -10.26 11.92
N VAL A 133 -11.69 -11.17 12.87
CA VAL A 133 -10.69 -12.25 12.80
C VAL A 133 -11.37 -13.57 12.52
N MET A 134 -10.90 -14.27 11.49
CA MET A 134 -11.46 -15.59 11.11
C MET A 134 -10.36 -16.63 11.07
N GLY A 135 -10.71 -17.86 11.37
CA GLY A 135 -9.76 -18.95 11.35
C GLY A 135 -10.35 -20.31 11.02
N TRP A 136 -9.44 -21.19 10.66
CA TRP A 136 -9.68 -22.61 10.58
C TRP A 136 -9.09 -23.31 11.78
N PHE A 137 -9.87 -24.16 12.43
CA PHE A 137 -9.49 -24.95 13.59
C PHE A 137 -9.41 -26.43 13.21
N TYR A 138 -8.40 -27.12 13.71
CA TYR A 138 -8.25 -28.56 13.58
C TYR A 138 -8.15 -29.19 14.97
N LYS A 139 -9.08 -30.08 15.29
CA LYS A 139 -9.19 -30.71 16.62
C LYS A 139 -9.21 -29.70 17.78
N GLY A 140 -9.90 -28.57 17.55
CA GLY A 140 -10.05 -27.51 18.55
C GLY A 140 -8.90 -26.51 18.61
N HIS A 141 -7.82 -26.65 17.82
CA HIS A 141 -6.68 -25.74 17.77
C HIS A 141 -6.63 -24.95 16.48
N LEU A 142 -6.20 -23.70 16.56
CA LEU A 142 -6.09 -22.80 15.43
C LEU A 142 -5.03 -23.30 14.43
N ALA A 143 -5.42 -23.48 13.18
CA ALA A 143 -4.58 -23.97 12.10
C ALA A 143 -4.19 -22.88 11.07
N SER A 144 -5.12 -21.96 10.81
CA SER A 144 -4.94 -20.86 9.85
C SER A 144 -5.81 -19.68 10.23
N GLN A 145 -5.36 -18.46 9.97
CA GLN A 145 -6.06 -17.22 10.34
C GLN A 145 -5.94 -16.12 9.31
N ILE A 146 -6.83 -15.15 9.39
CA ILE A 146 -6.84 -13.88 8.65
C ILE A 146 -7.52 -12.79 9.49
N VAL A 147 -7.02 -11.58 9.40
CA VAL A 147 -7.57 -10.40 10.07
C VAL A 147 -8.07 -9.40 9.05
N ILE A 148 -9.22 -8.79 9.29
CA ILE A 148 -9.76 -7.68 8.52
C ILE A 148 -9.91 -6.48 9.45
N TYR A 149 -9.11 -5.43 9.22
CA TYR A 149 -9.24 -4.14 9.90
C TYR A 149 -10.31 -3.29 9.22
N PRO A 150 -11.32 -2.80 9.95
CA PRO A 150 -12.29 -1.85 9.42
C PRO A 150 -11.68 -0.45 9.40
N MET A 151 -11.18 -0.03 8.25
CA MET A 151 -10.50 1.24 8.04
C MET A 151 -11.22 2.11 7.01
N GLU A 152 -10.73 3.34 6.82
CA GLU A 152 -11.19 4.27 5.78
C GLU A 152 -10.01 4.83 5.00
N VAL A 153 -10.20 5.02 3.69
CA VAL A 153 -9.20 5.60 2.79
C VAL A 153 -9.81 6.69 1.92
N ASN A 154 -9.00 7.65 1.52
CA ASN A 154 -9.39 8.66 0.56
C ASN A 154 -9.13 8.16 -0.87
N ILE A 155 -10.17 8.04 -1.67
CA ILE A 155 -10.08 7.69 -3.10
C ILE A 155 -10.51 8.90 -3.92
N HIS A 156 -9.55 9.68 -4.42
CA HIS A 156 -9.78 10.89 -5.21
C HIS A 156 -10.79 11.84 -4.58
N GLY A 157 -10.69 12.07 -3.26
CA GLY A 157 -11.57 12.96 -2.50
C GLY A 157 -12.81 12.29 -1.89
N ALA A 158 -13.14 11.05 -2.26
CA ALA A 158 -14.20 10.27 -1.64
C ALA A 158 -13.63 9.41 -0.50
N ILE A 159 -14.18 9.53 0.71
CA ILE A 159 -13.81 8.66 1.83
C ILE A 159 -14.56 7.33 1.70
N CYS A 160 -13.81 6.28 1.47
CA CYS A 160 -14.32 4.92 1.25
C CYS A 160 -14.00 4.03 2.45
N LYS A 161 -14.98 3.22 2.87
CA LYS A 161 -14.72 2.12 3.81
C LYS A 161 -13.79 1.10 3.16
N MET A 162 -12.74 0.71 3.87
CA MET A 162 -11.70 -0.18 3.41
C MET A 162 -11.50 -1.33 4.40
N GLY A 163 -11.35 -2.55 3.88
CA GLY A 163 -10.93 -3.70 4.67
C GLY A 163 -9.41 -3.90 4.57
N GLY A 164 -8.69 -3.62 5.64
CA GLY A 164 -7.26 -3.89 5.73
C GLY A 164 -7.01 -5.37 6.02
N ILE A 165 -6.38 -6.10 5.09
CA ILE A 165 -6.03 -7.51 5.30
C ILE A 165 -4.65 -7.60 5.93
N THR A 166 -4.59 -8.26 7.09
CA THR A 166 -3.35 -8.53 7.80
C THR A 166 -3.38 -9.88 8.51
N GLY A 167 -2.30 -10.25 9.21
CA GLY A 167 -2.23 -11.43 10.05
C GLY A 167 -2.53 -12.76 9.34
N VAL A 168 -2.36 -12.82 8.01
CA VAL A 168 -2.62 -14.03 7.22
C VAL A 168 -1.53 -15.06 7.52
N ALA A 169 -1.89 -16.12 8.20
CA ALA A 169 -0.95 -17.14 8.62
C ALA A 169 -1.57 -18.56 8.59
N THR A 170 -0.74 -19.56 8.37
CA THR A 170 -1.09 -20.97 8.43
C THR A 170 0.10 -21.76 8.95
N TYR A 171 -0.10 -22.64 9.93
CA TYR A 171 0.96 -23.53 10.35
C TYR A 171 1.41 -24.45 9.19
N PRO A 172 2.72 -24.72 9.06
CA PRO A 172 3.27 -25.46 7.91
C PRO A 172 2.62 -26.83 7.66
N GLU A 173 2.25 -27.56 8.71
CA GLU A 173 1.62 -28.88 8.64
C GLU A 173 0.21 -28.85 8.03
N TYR A 174 -0.41 -27.67 7.93
CA TYR A 174 -1.73 -27.48 7.30
C TYR A 174 -1.68 -26.80 5.94
N THR A 175 -0.48 -26.50 5.42
CA THR A 175 -0.32 -25.86 4.10
C THR A 175 -0.78 -26.78 2.96
N GLY A 176 -1.09 -26.19 1.80
CA GLY A 176 -1.52 -26.95 0.62
C GLY A 176 -2.97 -27.44 0.65
N ARG A 177 -3.71 -27.19 1.72
CA ARG A 177 -5.11 -27.64 1.90
C ARG A 177 -6.16 -26.62 1.42
N GLY A 178 -5.74 -25.48 0.89
CA GLY A 178 -6.64 -24.43 0.40
C GLY A 178 -7.26 -23.55 1.49
N LEU A 179 -6.80 -23.63 2.75
CA LEU A 179 -7.35 -22.91 3.89
C LEU A 179 -7.32 -21.39 3.67
N ILE A 180 -6.19 -20.84 3.22
CA ILE A 180 -6.03 -19.39 2.92
C ILE A 180 -6.99 -18.93 1.82
N ARG A 181 -7.17 -19.73 0.76
CA ARG A 181 -8.10 -19.38 -0.32
C ARG A 181 -9.53 -19.21 0.22
N THR A 182 -9.96 -20.11 1.07
CA THR A 182 -11.30 -20.05 1.67
C THR A 182 -11.41 -18.85 2.63
N LEU A 183 -10.38 -18.60 3.46
CA LEU A 183 -10.35 -17.41 4.33
C LEU A 183 -10.47 -16.13 3.51
N ILE A 184 -9.70 -15.99 2.43
CA ILE A 184 -9.79 -14.82 1.53
C ILE A 184 -11.19 -14.70 0.92
N THR A 185 -11.80 -15.80 0.45
CA THR A 185 -13.17 -15.75 -0.10
C THR A 185 -14.16 -15.25 0.94
N LYS A 186 -14.10 -15.79 2.16
CA LYS A 186 -14.93 -15.35 3.29
C LYS A 186 -14.68 -13.90 3.69
N SER A 187 -13.41 -13.45 3.63
CA SER A 187 -13.08 -12.04 3.87
C SER A 187 -13.71 -11.11 2.84
N LEU A 188 -13.72 -11.49 1.57
CA LEU A 188 -14.36 -10.70 0.51
C LEU A 188 -15.89 -10.63 0.69
N GLU A 189 -16.53 -11.74 1.04
CA GLU A 189 -17.96 -11.79 1.38
C GLU A 189 -18.26 -10.84 2.55
N TYR A 190 -17.51 -10.97 3.65
CA TYR A 190 -17.65 -10.11 4.83
C TYR A 190 -17.46 -8.62 4.51
N MET A 191 -16.34 -8.26 3.83
CA MET A 191 -16.06 -6.88 3.47
C MET A 191 -17.19 -6.28 2.62
N ARG A 192 -17.72 -7.04 1.66
CA ARG A 192 -18.87 -6.61 0.85
C ARG A 192 -20.11 -6.33 1.70
N ASP A 193 -20.42 -7.21 2.65
CA ASP A 193 -21.57 -7.07 3.56
C ASP A 193 -21.39 -5.85 4.48
N GLN A 194 -20.16 -5.54 4.90
CA GLN A 194 -19.81 -4.34 5.66
C GLN A 194 -19.69 -3.07 4.81
N GLN A 195 -19.96 -3.16 3.51
CA GLN A 195 -19.83 -2.03 2.56
C GLN A 195 -18.39 -1.50 2.42
N GLN A 196 -17.40 -2.31 2.69
CA GLN A 196 -16.00 -2.04 2.40
C GLN A 196 -15.78 -2.31 0.91
N SER A 197 -15.83 -1.26 0.09
CA SER A 197 -15.78 -1.40 -1.37
C SER A 197 -14.37 -1.69 -1.92
N ILE A 198 -13.35 -1.48 -1.11
CA ILE A 198 -11.94 -1.71 -1.44
C ILE A 198 -11.22 -2.37 -0.26
N SER A 199 -10.18 -3.12 -0.56
CA SER A 199 -9.30 -3.76 0.43
C SER A 199 -7.85 -3.44 0.14
N TYR A 200 -7.08 -3.12 1.20
CA TYR A 200 -5.62 -2.91 1.11
C TYR A 200 -4.88 -3.98 1.91
N LEU A 201 -3.61 -4.18 1.57
CA LEU A 201 -2.64 -4.95 2.33
C LEU A 201 -1.20 -4.55 1.98
N CYS A 202 -0.29 -4.80 2.90
CA CYS A 202 1.15 -4.77 2.67
C CYS A 202 1.64 -6.20 2.39
N PRO A 203 2.05 -6.54 1.15
CA PRO A 203 2.23 -7.95 0.78
C PRO A 203 3.52 -8.54 1.34
N TYR A 204 3.43 -9.66 2.04
CA TYR A 204 4.56 -10.57 2.25
C TYR A 204 4.95 -11.30 0.95
N SER A 205 3.95 -11.62 0.11
CA SER A 205 4.13 -12.30 -1.16
C SER A 205 3.20 -11.71 -2.23
N ILE A 206 3.75 -10.88 -3.10
CA ILE A 206 3.00 -10.28 -4.23
C ILE A 206 2.32 -11.37 -5.09
N PRO A 207 2.99 -12.48 -5.50
CA PRO A 207 2.34 -13.52 -6.30
C PRO A 207 1.14 -14.15 -5.62
N LEU A 208 1.20 -14.35 -4.30
CA LEU A 208 0.08 -14.91 -3.53
C LEU A 208 -1.16 -14.02 -3.66
N TYR A 209 -1.02 -12.74 -3.33
CA TYR A 209 -2.16 -11.82 -3.32
C TYR A 209 -2.63 -11.47 -4.73
N ARG A 210 -1.71 -11.37 -5.70
CA ARG A 210 -2.06 -11.18 -7.10
C ARG A 210 -2.95 -12.32 -7.64
N LYS A 211 -2.65 -13.56 -7.25
CA LYS A 211 -3.49 -14.74 -7.57
C LYS A 211 -4.92 -14.62 -7.00
N HIS A 212 -5.10 -13.87 -5.92
CA HIS A 212 -6.38 -13.67 -5.26
C HIS A 212 -7.04 -12.32 -5.59
N GLY A 213 -6.54 -11.58 -6.58
CA GLY A 213 -7.17 -10.39 -7.14
C GLY A 213 -6.66 -9.05 -6.62
N TRP A 214 -5.66 -9.01 -5.74
CA TRP A 214 -4.95 -7.77 -5.38
C TRP A 214 -3.93 -7.39 -6.45
N GLU A 215 -3.67 -6.11 -6.62
CA GLU A 215 -2.60 -5.60 -7.49
C GLU A 215 -1.87 -4.45 -6.78
N ILE A 216 -0.62 -4.21 -7.16
CA ILE A 216 0.20 -3.12 -6.65
C ILE A 216 -0.47 -1.79 -6.98
N ILE A 217 -0.55 -0.91 -5.98
CA ILE A 217 -1.12 0.42 -6.10
C ILE A 217 -0.19 1.54 -5.65
N SER A 218 0.88 1.25 -4.93
CA SER A 218 1.84 2.26 -4.50
C SER A 218 3.25 1.72 -4.41
N ASP A 219 4.21 2.63 -4.47
CA ASP A 219 5.62 2.37 -4.26
C ASP A 219 6.10 3.05 -2.97
N LYS A 220 7.11 2.44 -2.33
CA LYS A 220 7.92 3.04 -1.29
C LYS A 220 9.28 3.38 -1.89
N MET A 221 9.66 4.63 -1.83
CA MET A 221 10.98 5.10 -2.23
C MET A 221 11.80 5.38 -0.97
N THR A 222 12.85 4.62 -0.74
CA THR A 222 13.85 4.99 0.28
C THR A 222 14.85 5.94 -0.34
N PHE A 223 15.26 6.95 0.40
CA PHE A 223 16.26 7.91 -0.05
C PHE A 223 17.36 8.11 0.98
N SER A 224 18.53 8.50 0.51
CA SER A 224 19.68 8.91 1.32
C SER A 224 20.33 10.14 0.72
N ILE A 225 20.49 11.19 1.55
CA ILE A 225 21.02 12.51 1.18
C ILE A 225 22.18 12.81 2.09
N LYS A 226 23.35 13.14 1.54
CA LYS A 226 24.51 13.53 2.34
C LYS A 226 24.31 14.93 2.96
N ASP A 227 24.96 15.22 4.06
CA ASP A 227 24.94 16.55 4.70
C ASP A 227 25.29 17.68 3.73
N THR A 228 26.24 17.44 2.81
CA THR A 228 26.66 18.39 1.76
C THR A 228 25.62 18.63 0.66
N GLN A 229 24.61 17.78 0.53
CA GLN A 229 23.54 17.85 -0.47
C GLN A 229 22.25 18.43 0.09
N LEU A 230 22.21 18.73 1.38
CA LEU A 230 21.03 19.31 2.02
C LEU A 230 20.65 20.65 1.38
N PRO A 231 19.34 20.94 1.23
CA PRO A 231 18.89 22.15 0.57
C PRO A 231 19.32 23.41 1.36
N HIS A 232 19.63 24.46 0.63
CA HIS A 232 19.88 25.77 1.20
C HIS A 232 18.64 26.30 1.92
N ARG A 233 18.87 27.14 2.93
CA ARG A 233 17.81 27.75 3.70
C ARG A 233 16.93 28.64 2.83
N HIS A 234 15.64 28.34 2.81
CA HIS A 234 14.61 29.19 2.21
C HIS A 234 14.01 30.13 3.25
N PRO A 235 13.73 31.40 2.92
CA PRO A 235 12.98 32.30 3.81
C PRO A 235 11.55 31.76 3.99
N VAL A 236 11.09 31.75 5.23
CA VAL A 236 9.73 31.38 5.64
C VAL A 236 9.27 32.36 6.71
N ASP A 237 7.98 32.68 6.76
CA ASP A 237 7.40 33.61 7.73
C ASP A 237 7.03 32.93 9.06
N GLY A 238 6.84 31.63 9.01
CA GLY A 238 6.47 30.81 10.16
C GLY A 238 7.69 30.27 10.92
N GLN A 239 7.41 29.41 11.89
CA GLN A 239 8.42 28.79 12.75
C GLN A 239 8.16 27.31 12.94
N ILE A 240 9.19 26.56 13.35
CA ILE A 240 9.07 25.14 13.70
C ILE A 240 9.30 24.94 15.20
N GLU A 241 8.50 24.09 15.82
CA GLU A 241 8.60 23.76 17.22
C GLU A 241 8.62 22.24 17.41
N ARG A 242 9.47 21.75 18.31
CA ARG A 242 9.43 20.36 18.75
C ARG A 242 8.22 20.14 19.64
N VAL A 243 7.48 19.09 19.36
CA VAL A 243 6.23 18.74 20.05
C VAL A 243 6.29 17.29 20.53
N ASP A 244 5.38 16.95 21.43
CA ASP A 244 5.10 15.56 21.77
C ASP A 244 4.52 14.82 20.58
N ILE A 245 4.83 13.52 20.44
CA ILE A 245 4.30 12.66 19.38
C ILE A 245 2.77 12.51 19.42
N GLU A 246 2.17 12.68 20.59
CA GLU A 246 0.72 12.70 20.79
C GLU A 246 0.08 14.09 20.57
N SER A 247 0.85 15.06 20.05
CA SER A 247 0.35 16.42 19.80
C SER A 247 -0.86 16.43 18.89
N GLU A 248 -1.95 17.07 19.33
CA GLU A 248 -3.16 17.27 18.51
C GLU A 248 -2.87 18.08 17.24
N ASP A 249 -1.88 18.96 17.24
CA ASP A 249 -1.50 19.73 16.06
C ASP A 249 -0.89 18.84 14.97
N LEU A 250 -0.08 17.82 15.35
CA LEU A 250 0.42 16.81 14.45
C LEU A 250 -0.73 16.01 13.83
N HIS A 251 -1.65 15.52 14.68
CA HIS A 251 -2.82 14.76 14.23
C HIS A 251 -3.74 15.61 13.34
N ARG A 252 -3.85 16.91 13.62
CA ARG A 252 -4.64 17.86 12.81
C ARG A 252 -4.05 18.03 11.42
N VAL A 253 -2.75 18.21 11.29
CA VAL A 253 -2.06 18.30 9.99
C VAL A 253 -2.28 17.03 9.18
N TYR A 254 -2.07 15.84 9.79
CA TYR A 254 -2.30 14.58 9.09
C TYR A 254 -3.75 14.42 8.62
N ARG A 255 -4.72 14.78 9.46
CA ARG A 255 -6.14 14.69 9.13
C ARG A 255 -6.52 15.56 7.92
N TYR A 256 -5.93 16.76 7.79
CA TYR A 256 -6.11 17.59 6.61
C TYR A 256 -5.44 16.98 5.38
N PHE A 257 -4.21 16.55 5.53
CA PHE A 257 -3.45 15.89 4.48
C PHE A 257 -4.17 14.67 3.94
N ALA A 258 -4.54 13.72 4.79
CA ALA A 258 -5.17 12.47 4.38
C ALA A 258 -6.50 12.65 3.66
N ARG A 259 -7.23 13.74 3.97
CA ARG A 259 -8.49 14.08 3.26
C ARG A 259 -8.28 14.68 1.88
N GLN A 260 -7.09 15.13 1.55
CA GLN A 260 -6.72 15.70 0.26
C GLN A 260 -5.94 14.71 -0.59
N GLU A 261 -5.10 13.89 0.05
CA GLU A 261 -4.23 12.95 -0.65
C GLU A 261 -4.95 11.66 -1.04
N HIS A 262 -4.95 11.38 -2.34
CA HIS A 262 -5.50 10.15 -2.88
C HIS A 262 -4.73 8.92 -2.36
N GLY A 263 -5.45 7.90 -1.92
CA GLY A 263 -4.89 6.65 -1.40
C GLY A 263 -4.56 6.68 0.09
N ALA A 264 -4.54 7.85 0.74
CA ALA A 264 -4.15 7.98 2.14
C ALA A 264 -5.14 7.33 3.11
N LEU A 265 -4.61 6.71 4.16
CA LEU A 265 -5.39 6.17 5.27
C LEU A 265 -5.96 7.30 6.11
N ILE A 266 -7.23 7.21 6.48
CA ILE A 266 -7.85 8.13 7.45
C ILE A 266 -7.58 7.56 8.84
N ARG A 267 -6.56 8.09 9.53
CA ARG A 267 -6.17 7.59 10.84
C ARG A 267 -7.11 8.10 11.93
N GLY A 268 -7.75 7.18 12.65
CA GLY A 268 -8.41 7.38 13.93
C GLY A 268 -7.50 7.02 15.10
N ALA A 269 -8.07 6.80 16.28
CA ALA A 269 -7.29 6.50 17.49
C ALA A 269 -6.55 5.15 17.38
N LEU A 270 -7.19 4.12 16.83
CA LEU A 270 -6.59 2.78 16.70
C LEU A 270 -5.47 2.77 15.68
N GLU A 271 -5.64 3.46 14.53
CA GLU A 271 -4.61 3.54 13.49
C GLU A 271 -3.38 4.32 13.99
N TRP A 272 -3.57 5.37 14.81
CA TRP A 272 -2.46 6.05 15.45
C TRP A 272 -1.76 5.17 16.50
N GLU A 273 -2.50 4.39 17.28
CA GLU A 273 -1.91 3.43 18.22
C GLU A 273 -1.09 2.36 17.49
N GLU A 274 -1.60 1.82 16.38
CA GLU A 274 -0.87 0.89 15.51
C GLU A 274 0.39 1.54 14.93
N TYR A 275 0.28 2.79 14.46
CA TYR A 275 1.38 3.54 13.88
C TYR A 275 2.56 3.72 14.86
N TRP A 276 2.26 3.95 16.16
CA TRP A 276 3.28 4.17 17.20
C TRP A 276 3.78 2.89 17.87
N ARG A 277 3.09 1.77 17.71
CA ARG A 277 3.35 0.54 18.49
C ARG A 277 4.79 0.06 18.42
N TRP A 278 5.45 0.21 17.30
CA TRP A 278 6.78 -0.32 17.05
C TRP A 278 7.89 0.70 17.18
N ASP A 279 7.56 1.92 17.57
CA ASP A 279 8.55 2.96 17.74
C ASP A 279 9.22 2.91 19.11
N SER A 280 10.51 3.32 19.12
CA SER A 280 11.25 3.50 20.36
C SER A 280 10.83 4.78 21.09
N ASP A 281 11.17 4.89 22.36
CA ASP A 281 10.97 6.11 23.15
C ASP A 281 11.80 7.32 22.64
N ASP A 282 12.74 7.08 21.70
CA ASP A 282 13.63 8.09 21.12
C ASP A 282 13.05 8.78 19.87
N VAL A 283 11.81 8.46 19.49
CA VAL A 283 11.13 9.14 18.37
C VAL A 283 10.83 10.59 18.71
N MET A 284 11.11 11.48 17.80
CA MET A 284 10.91 12.93 17.94
C MET A 284 9.94 13.45 16.89
N ALA A 285 9.21 14.51 17.22
CA ALA A 285 8.34 15.22 16.29
C ALA A 285 8.56 16.72 16.35
N ALA A 286 8.42 17.37 15.18
CA ALA A 286 8.43 18.82 15.07
C ALA A 286 7.31 19.27 14.13
N VAL A 287 6.60 20.33 14.51
CA VAL A 287 5.48 20.91 13.74
C VAL A 287 5.87 22.29 13.26
N TYR A 288 5.59 22.55 11.99
CA TYR A 288 5.71 23.87 11.39
C TYR A 288 4.41 24.65 11.54
N TYR A 289 4.53 25.85 12.10
CA TYR A 289 3.43 26.80 12.28
C TYR A 289 3.63 28.01 11.35
N SER A 290 2.55 28.46 10.70
CA SER A 290 2.55 29.73 9.95
C SER A 290 2.75 30.92 10.87
N ALA A 291 2.94 32.13 10.30
CA ALA A 291 2.96 33.38 11.04
C ALA A 291 1.69 33.61 11.93
N ASP A 292 0.56 33.04 11.53
CA ASP A 292 -0.71 33.07 12.29
C ASP A 292 -0.84 31.92 13.30
N ALA A 293 0.26 31.22 13.63
CA ALA A 293 0.30 30.08 14.54
C ALA A 293 -0.61 28.89 14.12
N LYS A 294 -0.82 28.67 12.81
CA LYS A 294 -1.56 27.50 12.29
C LYS A 294 -0.59 26.38 12.00
N PRO A 295 -0.82 25.14 12.48
CA PRO A 295 0.01 24.00 12.12
C PRO A 295 -0.21 23.63 10.64
N LEU A 296 0.87 23.61 9.84
CA LEU A 296 0.83 23.40 8.40
C LEU A 296 1.74 22.27 7.90
N GLY A 297 2.49 21.65 8.77
CA GLY A 297 3.33 20.52 8.42
C GLY A 297 4.04 19.96 9.64
N TYR A 298 4.56 18.75 9.51
CA TYR A 298 5.36 18.13 10.56
C TYR A 298 6.40 17.18 9.98
N VAL A 299 7.39 16.85 10.80
CA VAL A 299 8.33 15.76 10.59
C VAL A 299 8.41 14.90 11.85
N ILE A 300 8.35 13.57 11.66
CA ILE A 300 8.61 12.56 12.68
C ILE A 300 9.94 11.90 12.31
N TYR A 301 10.87 11.84 13.27
CA TYR A 301 12.24 11.48 12.97
C TYR A 301 12.98 10.88 14.16
N TYR A 302 14.12 10.26 13.87
CA TYR A 302 15.13 9.80 14.82
C TYR A 302 16.48 10.41 14.49
N ILE A 303 17.35 10.59 15.46
CA ILE A 303 18.77 10.90 15.21
C ILE A 303 19.62 9.88 15.96
N GLU A 304 20.28 9.01 15.22
CA GLU A 304 21.13 7.98 15.77
C GLU A 304 22.34 7.76 14.85
N ASN A 305 23.53 7.54 15.43
CA ASN A 305 24.77 7.29 14.68
C ASN A 305 25.05 8.33 13.60
N GLU A 306 24.83 9.60 13.89
CA GLU A 306 25.01 10.74 12.97
C GLU A 306 24.09 10.68 11.72
N ILE A 307 22.96 9.97 11.81
CA ILE A 307 21.96 9.87 10.75
C ILE A 307 20.66 10.51 11.23
N PHE A 308 20.10 11.42 10.43
CA PHE A 308 18.75 11.92 10.61
C PHE A 308 17.79 11.04 9.81
N SER A 309 17.02 10.21 10.50
CA SER A 309 16.08 9.26 9.88
C SER A 309 14.66 9.80 9.92
N ILE A 310 14.11 10.16 8.77
CA ILE A 310 12.72 10.62 8.63
C ILE A 310 11.80 9.41 8.60
N LYS A 311 10.95 9.26 9.62
CA LYS A 311 9.88 8.28 9.63
C LYS A 311 8.70 8.73 8.76
N GLU A 312 8.26 9.97 8.96
CA GLU A 312 7.18 10.58 8.18
C GLU A 312 7.36 12.09 8.09
N MET A 313 7.08 12.66 6.95
CA MET A 313 7.08 14.09 6.71
C MET A 313 5.83 14.47 5.92
N VAL A 314 5.01 15.34 6.52
CA VAL A 314 3.76 15.81 5.93
C VAL A 314 3.73 17.33 5.93
N TYR A 315 3.29 17.91 4.84
CA TYR A 315 3.13 19.37 4.71
C TYR A 315 1.90 19.70 3.85
N LEU A 316 1.20 20.76 4.24
CA LEU A 316 -0.02 21.20 3.58
C LEU A 316 0.23 22.28 2.50
N ASN A 317 1.41 22.88 2.50
CA ASN A 317 1.83 23.87 1.52
C ASN A 317 3.35 23.94 1.35
N GLN A 318 3.80 24.71 0.36
CA GLN A 318 5.22 24.83 0.02
C GLN A 318 6.04 25.55 1.12
N GLU A 319 5.45 26.51 1.83
CA GLU A 319 6.11 27.21 2.94
C GLU A 319 6.45 26.24 4.09
N ALA A 320 5.48 25.39 4.50
CA ALA A 320 5.69 24.37 5.51
C ALA A 320 6.78 23.36 5.08
N LYS A 321 6.79 22.97 3.80
CA LYS A 321 7.85 22.12 3.24
C LYS A 321 9.23 22.76 3.40
N TYR A 322 9.38 24.03 3.04
CA TYR A 322 10.63 24.76 3.21
C TYR A 322 11.02 24.90 4.69
N GLY A 323 10.07 25.19 5.57
CA GLY A 323 10.31 25.28 7.01
C GLY A 323 10.82 23.98 7.60
N ILE A 324 10.24 22.86 7.20
CA ILE A 324 10.67 21.51 7.65
C ILE A 324 12.08 21.19 7.10
N TRP A 325 12.36 21.43 5.82
CA TRP A 325 13.70 21.20 5.27
C TRP A 325 14.74 22.13 5.88
N ASN A 326 14.41 23.40 6.19
CA ASN A 326 15.28 24.29 6.95
C ASN A 326 15.65 23.72 8.33
N TYR A 327 14.67 23.12 9.00
CA TYR A 327 14.88 22.46 10.28
C TYR A 327 15.79 21.24 10.18
N ILE A 328 15.54 20.37 9.21
CA ILE A 328 16.37 19.18 8.94
C ILE A 328 17.80 19.63 8.63
N SER A 329 17.97 20.59 7.72
CA SER A 329 19.30 21.12 7.32
C SER A 329 20.03 21.80 8.47
N ALA A 330 19.34 22.35 9.47
CA ALA A 330 19.98 22.95 10.65
C ALA A 330 20.74 21.94 11.53
N HIS A 331 20.55 20.65 11.32
CA HIS A 331 21.28 19.58 12.01
C HIS A 331 22.62 19.22 11.34
N PHE A 332 23.02 19.92 10.27
CA PHE A 332 24.22 19.62 9.45
C PHE A 332 25.50 19.36 10.24
N SER A 333 25.66 19.98 11.43
CA SER A 333 26.85 19.78 12.27
C SER A 333 26.80 18.53 13.15
N MET A 334 25.66 17.86 13.20
CA MET A 334 25.39 16.69 14.05
C MET A 334 25.21 15.41 13.26
N ILE A 335 25.03 15.52 11.95
CA ILE A 335 24.68 14.41 11.08
C ILE A 335 25.58 14.36 9.85
N THR A 336 25.79 13.17 9.31
CA THR A 336 26.50 12.94 8.05
C THR A 336 25.57 12.71 6.87
N LYS A 337 24.32 12.32 7.15
CA LYS A 337 23.28 12.09 6.14
C LYS A 337 21.87 12.18 6.70
N VAL A 338 20.94 12.39 5.80
CA VAL A 338 19.48 12.26 6.04
C VAL A 338 18.97 11.07 5.25
N GLU A 339 18.19 10.19 5.89
CA GLU A 339 17.54 9.05 5.27
C GLU A 339 16.04 9.10 5.54
N GLY A 340 15.26 8.48 4.67
CA GLY A 340 13.81 8.40 4.88
C GLY A 340 13.09 7.62 3.81
N CYS A 341 11.76 7.67 3.89
CA CYS A 341 10.85 7.08 2.91
C CYS A 341 9.99 8.17 2.29
N ASN A 342 9.76 8.04 0.99
CA ASN A 342 8.84 8.85 0.22
C ASN A 342 7.78 7.93 -0.40
N TYR A 343 6.52 8.28 -0.24
CA TYR A 343 5.37 7.52 -0.73
C TYR A 343 4.56 8.26 -1.80
N SER A 344 5.04 9.43 -2.26
CA SER A 344 4.35 10.25 -3.26
C SER A 344 4.36 9.65 -4.67
N GLY A 345 5.17 8.62 -4.90
CA GLY A 345 5.38 8.05 -6.24
C GLY A 345 6.20 8.93 -7.19
N GLU A 346 6.79 10.04 -6.68
CA GLU A 346 7.65 10.95 -7.44
C GLU A 346 9.04 11.03 -6.80
N SER A 347 10.10 11.13 -7.62
CA SER A 347 11.48 11.29 -7.15
C SER A 347 11.66 12.58 -6.35
N LEU A 348 12.39 12.51 -5.25
CA LEU A 348 12.83 13.69 -4.50
C LEU A 348 14.02 14.40 -5.15
N ALA A 349 14.83 13.69 -5.94
CA ALA A 349 16.06 14.21 -6.51
C ALA A 349 15.88 15.54 -7.24
N PHE A 350 14.81 15.68 -8.03
CA PHE A 350 14.50 16.93 -8.75
C PHE A 350 14.27 18.14 -7.84
N GLN A 351 14.03 17.94 -6.56
CA GLN A 351 13.75 19.00 -5.60
C GLN A 351 15.00 19.61 -4.97
N PHE A 352 16.16 18.99 -5.19
CA PHE A 352 17.45 19.42 -4.64
C PHE A 352 18.34 20.05 -5.72
N GLU A 353 19.15 21.00 -5.30
CA GLU A 353 20.15 21.64 -6.18
C GLU A 353 21.21 20.63 -6.63
N ASP A 354 21.71 19.81 -5.70
CA ASP A 354 22.49 18.61 -5.99
C ASP A 354 21.56 17.41 -6.02
N SER A 355 21.20 16.99 -7.23
CA SER A 355 20.27 15.89 -7.48
C SER A 355 20.90 14.50 -7.45
N GLU A 356 22.20 14.35 -7.15
CA GLU A 356 22.89 13.06 -7.05
C GLU A 356 22.64 12.38 -5.70
N ILE A 357 21.36 12.20 -5.35
CA ILE A 357 20.94 11.48 -4.16
C ILE A 357 20.66 10.00 -4.48
N ASP A 358 20.81 9.14 -3.47
CA ASP A 358 20.48 7.73 -3.62
C ASP A 358 18.96 7.52 -3.39
N GLU A 359 18.26 6.95 -4.38
CA GLU A 359 16.86 6.56 -4.27
C GLU A 359 16.66 5.10 -4.69
N THR A 360 15.90 4.34 -3.90
CA THR A 360 15.52 2.96 -4.23
C THR A 360 14.01 2.82 -4.20
N ILE A 361 13.43 2.32 -5.29
CA ILE A 361 11.98 2.14 -5.45
C ILE A 361 11.61 0.67 -5.26
N GLN A 362 10.60 0.41 -4.42
CA GLN A 362 10.05 -0.92 -4.18
C GLN A 362 8.52 -0.86 -4.17
N PRO A 363 7.81 -1.88 -4.72
CA PRO A 363 6.38 -2.02 -4.52
C PRO A 363 6.04 -2.05 -3.03
N TYR A 364 5.00 -1.33 -2.61
CA TYR A 364 4.68 -1.22 -1.20
C TYR A 364 3.30 -1.80 -0.87
N ALA A 365 2.22 -1.12 -1.23
CA ALA A 365 0.89 -1.59 -0.94
C ALA A 365 0.21 -2.22 -2.16
N MET A 366 -0.66 -3.19 -1.90
CA MET A 366 -1.58 -3.75 -2.88
C MET A 366 -3.01 -3.45 -2.48
N ALA A 367 -3.87 -3.24 -3.48
CA ALA A 367 -5.31 -3.10 -3.26
C ALA A 367 -6.12 -4.05 -4.15
N ARG A 368 -7.38 -4.23 -3.76
CA ARG A 368 -8.39 -4.95 -4.53
C ARG A 368 -9.73 -4.26 -4.38
N ILE A 369 -10.43 -4.03 -5.48
CA ILE A 369 -11.85 -3.64 -5.45
C ILE A 369 -12.65 -4.85 -5.00
N VAL A 370 -13.41 -4.68 -3.90
CA VAL A 370 -14.24 -5.72 -3.29
C VAL A 370 -15.63 -5.80 -3.95
N ASP A 371 -16.21 -4.63 -4.25
CA ASP A 371 -17.50 -4.50 -4.95
C ASP A 371 -17.36 -3.49 -6.09
N VAL A 372 -17.32 -3.99 -7.32
CA VAL A 372 -17.10 -3.16 -8.53
C VAL A 372 -18.20 -2.15 -8.70
N GLN A 373 -19.45 -2.52 -8.52
CA GLN A 373 -20.58 -1.59 -8.71
C GLN A 373 -20.49 -0.43 -7.74
N LYS A 374 -20.39 -0.73 -6.44
CA LYS A 374 -20.33 0.31 -5.39
C LYS A 374 -19.10 1.19 -5.51
N PHE A 375 -17.93 0.59 -5.82
CA PHE A 375 -16.70 1.34 -5.98
C PHE A 375 -16.78 2.32 -7.15
N VAL A 376 -17.27 1.85 -8.32
CA VAL A 376 -17.42 2.68 -9.53
C VAL A 376 -18.46 3.77 -9.35
N GLU A 377 -19.57 3.51 -8.66
CA GLU A 377 -20.60 4.52 -8.35
C GLU A 377 -20.06 5.66 -7.47
N ALA A 378 -19.15 5.35 -6.54
CA ALA A 378 -18.51 6.33 -5.65
C ALA A 378 -17.28 7.01 -6.26
N TYR A 379 -16.77 6.51 -7.39
CA TYR A 379 -15.51 6.96 -7.96
C TYR A 379 -15.62 8.33 -8.63
N ALA A 380 -14.68 9.23 -8.35
CA ALA A 380 -14.63 10.60 -8.86
C ALA A 380 -14.03 10.68 -10.28
N PHE A 381 -14.75 10.19 -11.28
CA PHE A 381 -14.32 10.33 -12.67
C PHE A 381 -14.19 11.79 -13.07
N GLN A 382 -13.20 12.08 -13.93
CA GLN A 382 -12.95 13.41 -14.50
C GLN A 382 -13.48 13.49 -15.93
N PHE A 383 -13.75 14.71 -16.41
CA PHE A 383 -14.16 14.99 -17.80
C PHE A 383 -15.27 14.06 -18.32
N THR A 384 -16.28 13.80 -17.49
CA THR A 384 -17.41 12.93 -17.83
C THR A 384 -18.27 13.53 -18.95
N ASP A 385 -18.69 12.70 -19.92
CA ASP A 385 -19.63 13.06 -20.99
C ASP A 385 -20.93 12.27 -20.77
N PRO A 386 -22.09 12.94 -20.58
CA PRO A 386 -23.38 12.26 -20.42
C PRO A 386 -23.79 11.36 -21.58
N ARG A 387 -23.20 11.56 -22.77
CA ARG A 387 -23.45 10.72 -23.95
C ARG A 387 -22.57 9.48 -24.00
N LEU A 388 -21.54 9.40 -23.15
CA LEU A 388 -20.64 8.27 -23.11
C LEU A 388 -21.20 7.21 -22.18
N VAL A 389 -21.34 6.01 -22.68
CA VAL A 389 -21.65 4.81 -21.89
C VAL A 389 -20.53 3.82 -22.11
N LEU A 390 -19.84 3.44 -21.02
CA LEU A 390 -18.81 2.39 -21.04
C LEU A 390 -19.39 1.06 -20.56
N GLU A 391 -18.90 -0.03 -21.11
CA GLU A 391 -19.20 -1.37 -20.64
C GLU A 391 -17.90 -2.08 -20.27
N LEU A 392 -17.75 -2.39 -18.98
CA LEU A 392 -16.58 -3.04 -18.39
C LEU A 392 -16.88 -4.53 -18.19
N ASN A 393 -16.25 -5.41 -18.95
CA ASN A 393 -16.30 -6.84 -18.67
C ASN A 393 -15.17 -7.21 -17.71
N VAL A 394 -15.51 -7.37 -16.44
CA VAL A 394 -14.57 -7.67 -15.37
C VAL A 394 -14.49 -9.17 -15.14
N SER A 395 -13.26 -9.70 -15.15
CA SER A 395 -12.99 -11.09 -14.75
C SER A 395 -12.53 -11.13 -13.30
N ASP A 396 -13.32 -11.76 -12.44
CA ASP A 396 -13.01 -11.95 -11.02
C ASP A 396 -13.41 -13.35 -10.55
N PRO A 397 -12.51 -14.34 -10.60
CA PRO A 397 -12.83 -15.71 -10.23
C PRO A 397 -13.02 -15.91 -8.71
N MET A 398 -12.61 -14.94 -7.87
CA MET A 398 -12.72 -15.04 -6.42
C MET A 398 -14.02 -14.42 -5.88
N ALA A 399 -14.61 -13.46 -6.62
CA ALA A 399 -15.80 -12.74 -6.20
C ALA A 399 -16.85 -12.78 -7.35
N PRO A 400 -17.77 -13.78 -7.36
CA PRO A 400 -18.72 -13.96 -8.45
C PRO A 400 -19.61 -12.75 -8.72
N TRP A 401 -19.87 -11.91 -7.73
CA TRP A 401 -20.64 -10.67 -7.90
C TRP A 401 -19.92 -9.62 -8.75
N ASN A 402 -18.58 -9.64 -8.81
CA ASN A 402 -17.77 -8.77 -9.66
C ASN A 402 -17.56 -9.33 -11.07
N ASN A 403 -17.82 -10.61 -11.29
CA ASN A 403 -17.53 -11.24 -12.58
C ASN A 403 -18.67 -10.99 -13.57
N GLY A 404 -18.38 -10.28 -14.66
CA GLY A 404 -19.37 -9.96 -15.69
C GLY A 404 -19.28 -8.55 -16.26
N ILE A 405 -20.33 -8.12 -16.98
CA ILE A 405 -20.38 -6.83 -17.67
C ILE A 405 -21.05 -5.79 -16.80
N PHE A 406 -20.36 -4.67 -16.57
CA PHE A 406 -20.86 -3.50 -15.85
C PHE A 406 -21.00 -2.32 -16.82
N ARG A 407 -22.22 -1.78 -16.91
CA ARG A 407 -22.50 -0.56 -17.68
C ARG A 407 -22.28 0.64 -16.77
N VAL A 408 -21.44 1.56 -17.22
CA VAL A 408 -21.10 2.81 -16.51
C VAL A 408 -21.55 3.99 -17.38
N ALA A 409 -22.36 4.86 -16.79
CA ALA A 409 -22.90 6.07 -17.42
C ALA A 409 -22.87 7.25 -16.44
N TRP A 410 -22.88 8.44 -16.96
CA TRP A 410 -22.86 9.67 -16.18
C TRP A 410 -24.10 10.49 -16.47
N ASN A 411 -24.85 10.84 -15.43
CA ASN A 411 -26.04 11.67 -15.53
C ASN A 411 -26.05 12.69 -14.39
N GLU A 412 -26.23 13.96 -14.72
CA GLU A 412 -26.30 15.08 -13.74
C GLU A 412 -25.12 15.09 -12.74
N GLY A 413 -23.91 14.76 -13.22
CA GLY A 413 -22.68 14.71 -12.39
C GLY A 413 -22.57 13.49 -11.49
N ARG A 414 -23.47 12.49 -11.62
CA ARG A 414 -23.42 11.23 -10.86
C ARG A 414 -23.03 10.09 -11.76
N THR A 415 -22.18 9.21 -11.24
CA THR A 415 -21.85 7.94 -11.89
C THR A 415 -22.92 6.91 -11.56
N GLN A 416 -23.43 6.26 -12.60
CA GLN A 416 -24.34 5.12 -12.50
C GLN A 416 -23.57 3.87 -12.95
N CYS A 417 -23.69 2.78 -12.20
CA CYS A 417 -23.06 1.51 -12.52
C CYS A 417 -24.07 0.38 -12.30
N GLU A 418 -24.33 -0.41 -13.33
CA GLU A 418 -25.23 -1.56 -13.23
C GLU A 418 -24.62 -2.78 -13.92
N LYS A 419 -24.83 -3.96 -13.33
CA LYS A 419 -24.45 -5.22 -13.94
C LYS A 419 -25.46 -5.62 -15.01
N VAL A 420 -25.00 -5.91 -16.23
CA VAL A 420 -25.86 -6.25 -17.38
C VAL A 420 -25.54 -7.64 -17.92
N ALA A 421 -26.51 -8.27 -18.58
CA ALA A 421 -26.36 -9.64 -19.06
C ALA A 421 -25.55 -9.76 -20.37
N ALA A 422 -25.53 -8.67 -21.17
CA ALA A 422 -24.88 -8.67 -22.47
C ALA A 422 -24.42 -7.26 -22.86
N TRP A 423 -23.48 -7.18 -23.78
CA TRP A 423 -23.04 -5.95 -24.40
C TRP A 423 -24.18 -5.24 -25.15
N SER A 424 -24.29 -3.95 -24.96
CA SER A 424 -25.29 -3.09 -25.64
C SER A 424 -24.67 -1.90 -26.36
N THR A 425 -23.42 -1.56 -26.06
CA THR A 425 -22.71 -0.43 -26.67
C THR A 425 -21.47 -0.89 -27.44
N GLY A 426 -20.89 0.02 -28.25
CA GLY A 426 -19.59 -0.18 -28.89
C GLY A 426 -18.39 0.15 -28.00
N HIS A 427 -18.61 0.74 -26.82
CA HIS A 427 -17.53 1.16 -25.92
C HIS A 427 -17.21 0.04 -24.90
N ARG A 428 -16.60 -1.03 -25.37
CA ARG A 428 -16.33 -2.27 -24.63
C ARG A 428 -14.91 -2.29 -24.13
N ILE A 429 -14.76 -2.68 -22.86
CA ILE A 429 -13.46 -2.81 -22.18
C ILE A 429 -13.49 -4.14 -21.43
N SER A 430 -12.50 -5.01 -21.68
CA SER A 430 -12.35 -6.29 -20.99
C SER A 430 -11.03 -6.31 -20.22
N LEU A 431 -11.08 -6.66 -18.92
CA LEU A 431 -9.94 -6.68 -18.01
C LEU A 431 -10.21 -7.57 -16.79
N ASP A 432 -9.15 -7.92 -16.07
CA ASP A 432 -9.28 -8.57 -14.77
C ASP A 432 -9.44 -7.55 -13.63
N ILE A 433 -9.85 -8.03 -12.46
CA ILE A 433 -10.07 -7.17 -11.27
C ILE A 433 -8.77 -6.50 -10.82
N GLN A 434 -7.61 -7.13 -10.99
CA GLN A 434 -6.30 -6.59 -10.68
C GLN A 434 -6.01 -5.36 -11.54
N THR A 435 -6.25 -5.48 -12.83
CA THR A 435 -6.06 -4.38 -13.80
C THR A 435 -7.03 -3.24 -13.55
N LEU A 436 -8.30 -3.55 -13.28
CA LEU A 436 -9.30 -2.53 -12.93
C LEU A 436 -8.86 -1.77 -11.66
N THR A 437 -8.39 -2.48 -10.64
CA THR A 437 -7.97 -1.87 -9.38
C THR A 437 -6.77 -0.94 -9.59
N THR A 438 -5.67 -1.42 -10.18
CA THR A 438 -4.46 -0.59 -10.35
C THR A 438 -4.69 0.59 -11.27
N MET A 439 -5.63 0.47 -12.23
CA MET A 439 -6.05 1.54 -13.14
C MET A 439 -6.85 2.63 -12.42
N LEU A 440 -7.90 2.26 -11.71
CA LEU A 440 -8.75 3.21 -11.00
C LEU A 440 -8.04 3.84 -9.80
N MET A 441 -7.07 3.14 -9.23
CA MET A 441 -6.17 3.72 -8.23
C MET A 441 -5.11 4.67 -8.83
N GLY A 442 -5.07 4.89 -10.14
CA GLY A 442 -4.13 5.82 -10.77
C GLY A 442 -2.66 5.35 -10.80
N TYR A 443 -2.34 4.17 -10.24
CA TYR A 443 -0.96 3.68 -10.19
C TYR A 443 -0.42 3.31 -11.56
N LYS A 444 -1.24 2.68 -12.41
CA LYS A 444 -0.91 2.43 -13.82
C LYS A 444 -1.98 3.04 -14.72
N ARG A 445 -1.54 3.89 -15.64
CA ARG A 445 -2.42 4.60 -16.57
C ARG A 445 -3.04 3.65 -17.61
N PRO A 446 -4.25 3.93 -18.13
CA PRO A 446 -4.90 3.15 -19.18
C PRO A 446 -3.99 2.87 -20.38
N THR A 447 -3.27 3.87 -20.86
CA THR A 447 -2.32 3.71 -21.99
C THR A 447 -1.21 2.72 -21.68
N TYR A 448 -0.65 2.76 -20.47
CA TYR A 448 0.36 1.80 -20.04
C TYR A 448 -0.21 0.37 -20.03
N LEU A 449 -1.39 0.19 -19.46
CA LEU A 449 -2.04 -1.12 -19.34
C LEU A 449 -2.45 -1.69 -20.72
N TYR A 450 -2.94 -0.84 -21.61
CA TYR A 450 -3.25 -1.21 -22.99
C TYR A 450 -1.99 -1.69 -23.73
N ASN A 451 -0.90 -0.95 -23.66
CA ASN A 451 0.37 -1.28 -24.31
C ASN A 451 1.03 -2.56 -23.76
N ASN A 452 0.63 -2.99 -22.54
CA ASN A 452 1.10 -4.22 -21.90
C ASN A 452 0.06 -5.36 -21.96
N ASP A 453 -0.90 -5.29 -22.88
CA ASP A 453 -1.95 -6.30 -23.10
C ASP A 453 -2.80 -6.64 -21.83
N ARG A 454 -2.90 -5.69 -20.89
CA ARG A 454 -3.70 -5.85 -19.68
C ARG A 454 -5.17 -5.46 -19.89
N ILE A 455 -5.47 -4.64 -20.90
CA ILE A 455 -6.81 -4.19 -21.26
C ILE A 455 -7.08 -4.54 -22.71
N ASP A 456 -8.22 -5.18 -22.97
CA ASP A 456 -8.72 -5.42 -24.31
C ASP A 456 -9.85 -4.42 -24.63
N MET A 457 -9.60 -3.52 -25.58
CA MET A 457 -10.51 -2.46 -25.98
C MET A 457 -10.13 -1.85 -27.32
N ASP A 458 -11.06 -1.08 -27.92
CA ASP A 458 -10.77 -0.28 -29.10
C ASP A 458 -9.80 0.87 -28.76
N TYR A 459 -8.77 1.07 -29.57
CA TYR A 459 -7.78 2.14 -29.38
C TYR A 459 -8.39 3.54 -29.34
N HIS A 460 -9.47 3.80 -30.14
CA HIS A 460 -10.13 5.11 -30.14
C HIS A 460 -10.81 5.44 -28.81
N LEU A 461 -11.18 4.43 -28.02
CA LEU A 461 -11.74 4.61 -26.69
C LEU A 461 -10.68 4.95 -25.65
N LEU A 462 -9.39 4.56 -25.88
CA LEU A 462 -8.30 4.72 -24.93
C LEU A 462 -8.10 6.18 -24.48
N ARG A 463 -8.18 7.15 -25.40
CA ARG A 463 -8.05 8.58 -25.06
C ARG A 463 -9.16 9.06 -24.14
N LYS A 464 -10.38 8.56 -24.32
CA LYS A 464 -11.50 8.90 -23.45
C LYS A 464 -11.29 8.30 -22.06
N LEU A 465 -10.91 7.03 -21.99
CA LEU A 465 -10.61 6.35 -20.74
C LEU A 465 -9.45 7.03 -19.99
N GLU A 466 -8.40 7.43 -20.70
CA GLU A 466 -7.26 8.16 -20.13
C GLU A 466 -7.69 9.48 -19.47
N GLY A 467 -8.62 10.22 -20.08
CA GLY A 467 -9.14 11.49 -19.54
C GLY A 467 -10.15 11.32 -18.40
N LEU A 468 -10.83 10.17 -18.31
CA LEU A 468 -11.81 9.90 -17.26
C LEU A 468 -11.17 9.59 -15.89
N ILE A 469 -9.98 9.01 -15.90
CA ILE A 469 -9.30 8.56 -14.69
C ILE A 469 -8.36 9.66 -14.20
N PRO A 470 -8.50 10.14 -12.95
CA PRO A 470 -7.56 11.07 -12.34
C PRO A 470 -6.10 10.58 -12.45
N SER A 471 -5.15 11.50 -12.56
CA SER A 471 -3.74 11.18 -12.76
C SER A 471 -2.96 11.02 -11.46
N ASP A 472 -3.57 11.37 -10.33
CA ASP A 472 -2.92 11.35 -9.03
C ASP A 472 -2.57 9.90 -8.64
N LYS A 473 -1.31 9.70 -8.25
CA LYS A 473 -0.83 8.42 -7.73
C LYS A 473 -1.25 8.27 -6.27
N PRO A 474 -1.52 7.03 -5.81
CA PRO A 474 -1.87 6.82 -4.41
C PRO A 474 -0.69 7.09 -3.48
N TYR A 475 -0.93 7.88 -2.44
CA TYR A 475 -0.05 8.01 -1.29
C TYR A 475 -0.49 7.00 -0.23
N PHE A 476 0.41 6.13 0.19
CA PHE A 476 0.14 5.22 1.30
C PHE A 476 1.42 4.96 2.08
N SER A 477 1.48 5.46 3.32
CA SER A 477 2.65 5.36 4.20
C SER A 477 2.45 4.41 5.38
N ASP A 478 1.23 3.94 5.60
CA ASP A 478 0.87 3.10 6.73
C ASP A 478 1.29 1.64 6.53
N TYR A 479 1.46 0.95 7.66
CA TYR A 479 1.69 -0.49 7.73
C TYR A 479 0.81 -1.06 8.86
N PHE A 480 0.12 -2.17 8.61
CA PHE A 480 -0.77 -2.84 9.55
C PHE A 480 -0.77 -4.36 9.38
#